data_1760795a9bbbeab0e3d232b9b5f05220
#
_entry.id   1760795a9bbbeab0e3d232b9b5f05220
#
_cell.length_a   1.000
_cell.length_b   1.000
_cell.length_c   1.000
_cell.angle_alpha   90.00
_cell.angle_beta   90.00
_cell.angle_gamma   90.00
#
_symmetry.space_group_name_H-M   'P 1'
#
loop_
_entity.id
_entity.type
_entity.pdbx_description
1 polymer ?
#
loop_
_entity_poly.entity_id
_entity_poly.type
_entity_poly.pdbx_seq_one_letter_code
_entity_poly.pdbx_strand_id
1 'polypeptide(L)'
;MEKNIKEAMNDLLIEKALILYDIDKNQFKSLGGFENFVYEYEKEGISYILRFVHSTHRTFDLVLAEIEFIDYLYNNGANVSRVVTSVNNVVAEKCDTENSEYFTIAAFVKAKGDFVKRESIDPKFNKDFGRAIGKLHLLTKDYKPVHKRHHWYEEDFLDIGRRNLKEEDMYMIDKGLKLIEKLKKLPIDVDGYGLIHTDLHFGNMFYDGNDFTFFDFDDSAYKHFISDIAIIIFYQFGLSGFTDSQKEEKTFAFLEDFCEGYSEVNNLDFSWFDHLNDFLELRELILYMVIHGAGEEMINSSYGKRFIEFYRDRIKNDVPFFDYKKAIGVK
;
A
#
# COMPACT_ATOMS: atom_id res chain seq x y z
N MET A 1 -7.83 -7.99 -11.80
CA MET A 1 -6.88 -8.71 -12.69
C MET A 1 -7.58 -9.12 -13.97
N GLU A 2 -7.02 -8.79 -15.12
CA GLU A 2 -7.59 -9.06 -16.45
C GLU A 2 -7.66 -10.56 -16.77
N LYS A 3 -8.61 -10.94 -17.68
CA LYS A 3 -8.86 -12.35 -17.99
C LYS A 3 -7.65 -13.03 -18.65
N ASN A 4 -6.98 -12.34 -19.58
CA ASN A 4 -5.77 -12.82 -20.26
C ASN A 4 -4.63 -13.13 -19.27
N ILE A 5 -4.45 -12.30 -18.24
CA ILE A 5 -3.44 -12.52 -17.19
C ILE A 5 -3.78 -13.76 -16.35
N LYS A 6 -5.08 -13.96 -16.05
CA LYS A 6 -5.52 -15.18 -15.35
C LYS A 6 -5.29 -16.44 -16.19
N GLU A 7 -5.47 -16.37 -17.50
CA GLU A 7 -5.23 -17.48 -18.43
C GLU A 7 -3.74 -17.76 -18.64
N ALA A 8 -2.89 -16.73 -18.58
CA ALA A 8 -1.44 -16.88 -18.65
C ALA A 8 -0.83 -17.55 -17.40
N MET A 9 -1.52 -17.46 -16.25
CA MET A 9 -1.16 -18.16 -15.01
C MET A 9 -1.60 -19.63 -15.09
N ASN A 10 -0.76 -20.48 -15.67
CA ASN A 10 -1.04 -21.88 -15.97
C ASN A 10 -0.19 -22.85 -15.11
N ASP A 11 -0.54 -24.13 -15.16
CA ASP A 11 0.16 -25.19 -14.38
C ASP A 11 1.65 -25.28 -14.72
N LEU A 12 2.05 -25.04 -15.97
CA LEU A 12 3.45 -25.10 -16.40
C LEU A 12 4.29 -23.99 -15.73
N LEU A 13 3.75 -22.78 -15.62
CA LEU A 13 4.39 -21.66 -14.93
C LEU A 13 4.52 -21.96 -13.43
N ILE A 14 3.46 -22.52 -12.82
CA ILE A 14 3.51 -22.95 -11.42
C ILE A 14 4.58 -24.02 -11.20
N GLU A 15 4.63 -25.07 -12.01
CA GLU A 15 5.64 -26.12 -11.92
C GLU A 15 7.07 -25.58 -12.06
N LYS A 16 7.28 -24.63 -12.98
CA LYS A 16 8.57 -23.94 -13.12
C LYS A 16 8.94 -23.19 -11.84
N ALA A 17 8.00 -22.46 -11.26
CA ALA A 17 8.22 -21.73 -10.02
C ALA A 17 8.53 -22.66 -8.83
N LEU A 18 7.85 -23.80 -8.72
CA LEU A 18 8.12 -24.81 -7.69
C LEU A 18 9.57 -25.31 -7.78
N ILE A 19 10.09 -25.53 -8.99
CA ILE A 19 11.50 -25.93 -9.22
C ILE A 19 12.45 -24.79 -8.83
N LEU A 20 12.16 -23.55 -9.27
CA LEU A 20 13.01 -22.38 -9.01
C LEU A 20 13.17 -22.04 -7.53
N TYR A 21 12.19 -22.39 -6.69
CA TYR A 21 12.22 -22.12 -5.25
C TYR A 21 12.31 -23.39 -4.40
N ASP A 22 12.50 -24.55 -5.06
CA ASP A 22 12.61 -25.88 -4.39
C ASP A 22 11.43 -26.12 -3.42
N ILE A 23 10.21 -26.02 -3.98
CA ILE A 23 8.94 -26.09 -3.23
C ILE A 23 8.27 -27.45 -3.47
N ASP A 24 7.86 -28.12 -2.37
CA ASP A 24 6.98 -29.30 -2.45
C ASP A 24 5.56 -28.85 -2.83
N LYS A 25 5.05 -29.39 -3.95
CA LYS A 25 3.69 -29.11 -4.44
C LYS A 25 2.59 -29.38 -3.40
N ASN A 26 2.79 -30.33 -2.49
CA ASN A 26 1.83 -30.65 -1.44
C ASN A 26 1.74 -29.58 -0.34
N GLN A 27 2.74 -28.71 -0.24
CA GLN A 27 2.81 -27.62 0.73
C GLN A 27 2.56 -26.25 0.10
N PHE A 28 2.07 -26.22 -1.14
CA PHE A 28 1.86 -25.02 -1.92
C PHE A 28 0.37 -24.68 -1.97
N LYS A 29 -0.01 -23.51 -1.45
CA LYS A 29 -1.41 -23.09 -1.30
C LYS A 29 -1.63 -21.69 -1.85
N SER A 30 -2.64 -21.54 -2.72
CA SER A 30 -3.06 -20.21 -3.18
C SER A 30 -3.71 -19.40 -2.06
N LEU A 31 -3.28 -18.15 -1.91
CA LEU A 31 -3.90 -17.14 -1.05
C LEU A 31 -4.81 -16.18 -1.83
N GLY A 32 -4.86 -16.30 -3.17
CA GLY A 32 -5.54 -15.35 -4.04
C GLY A 32 -4.65 -14.16 -4.39
N GLY A 33 -5.25 -12.99 -4.50
CA GLY A 33 -4.58 -11.72 -4.79
C GLY A 33 -5.45 -10.83 -5.68
N PHE A 34 -5.29 -9.52 -5.56
CA PHE A 34 -6.06 -8.55 -6.34
C PHE A 34 -5.35 -8.22 -7.66
N GLU A 35 -4.07 -7.87 -7.61
CA GLU A 35 -3.23 -7.51 -8.76
C GLU A 35 -2.19 -8.58 -9.07
N ASN A 36 -1.72 -9.30 -8.06
CA ASN A 36 -0.71 -10.35 -8.13
C ASN A 36 -1.30 -11.71 -7.77
N PHE A 37 -0.68 -12.80 -8.20
CA PHE A 37 -0.99 -14.13 -7.67
C PHE A 37 -0.07 -14.43 -6.50
N VAL A 38 -0.66 -14.77 -5.37
CA VAL A 38 0.04 -14.98 -4.11
C VAL A 38 -0.21 -16.39 -3.60
N TYR A 39 0.87 -17.06 -3.25
CA TYR A 39 0.85 -18.42 -2.71
C TYR A 39 1.65 -18.49 -1.42
N GLU A 40 1.22 -19.35 -0.52
CA GLU A 40 1.97 -19.72 0.67
C GLU A 40 2.59 -21.10 0.47
N TYR A 41 3.81 -21.28 0.95
CA TYR A 41 4.44 -22.60 1.03
C TYR A 41 5.25 -22.73 2.32
N GLU A 42 5.49 -23.98 2.72
CA GLU A 42 6.31 -24.29 3.88
C GLU A 42 7.57 -25.04 3.43
N LYS A 43 8.72 -24.68 4.00
CA LYS A 43 9.98 -25.37 3.80
C LYS A 43 10.77 -25.37 5.11
N GLU A 44 11.16 -26.55 5.58
CA GLU A 44 11.94 -26.73 6.81
C GLU A 44 11.28 -26.09 8.06
N GLY A 45 9.93 -26.12 8.13
CA GLY A 45 9.17 -25.55 9.24
C GLY A 45 9.05 -24.02 9.22
N ILE A 46 9.44 -23.37 8.12
CA ILE A 46 9.30 -21.94 7.91
C ILE A 46 8.28 -21.70 6.80
N SER A 47 7.34 -20.79 7.05
CA SER A 47 6.36 -20.39 6.04
C SER A 47 6.90 -19.25 5.18
N TYR A 48 6.60 -19.32 3.89
CA TYR A 48 7.03 -18.36 2.87
C TYR A 48 5.86 -17.93 2.01
N ILE A 49 6.01 -16.78 1.38
CA ILE A 49 5.09 -16.25 0.37
C ILE A 49 5.80 -16.24 -0.98
N LEU A 50 5.16 -16.82 -1.99
CA LEU A 50 5.59 -16.74 -3.38
C LEU A 50 4.62 -15.86 -4.14
N ARG A 51 5.13 -14.79 -4.77
CA ARG A 51 4.33 -13.82 -5.52
C ARG A 51 4.73 -13.83 -7.00
N PHE A 52 3.70 -13.84 -7.86
CA PHE A 52 3.84 -13.71 -9.30
C PHE A 52 3.26 -12.35 -9.72
N VAL A 53 4.10 -11.53 -10.33
CA VAL A 53 3.77 -10.18 -10.81
C VAL A 53 3.81 -10.19 -12.31
N HIS A 54 2.69 -9.87 -12.97
CA HIS A 54 2.63 -9.82 -14.43
C HIS A 54 3.28 -8.53 -14.97
N SER A 55 3.97 -8.63 -16.11
CA SER A 55 4.72 -7.52 -16.71
C SER A 55 3.87 -6.30 -17.12
N THR A 56 2.56 -6.47 -17.30
CA THR A 56 1.64 -5.36 -17.56
C THR A 56 1.28 -4.58 -16.29
N HIS A 57 1.45 -5.19 -15.11
CA HIS A 57 1.28 -4.52 -13.83
C HIS A 57 2.57 -3.84 -13.38
N ARG A 58 3.67 -4.61 -13.28
CA ARG A 58 5.00 -4.06 -12.92
C ARG A 58 6.08 -4.66 -13.82
N THR A 59 6.99 -3.83 -14.30
CA THR A 59 8.17 -4.31 -15.02
C THR A 59 9.13 -5.04 -14.09
N PHE A 60 10.01 -5.85 -14.63
CA PHE A 60 11.03 -6.56 -13.86
C PHE A 60 11.88 -5.61 -13.00
N ASP A 61 12.29 -4.47 -13.57
CA ASP A 61 13.09 -3.46 -12.86
C ASP A 61 12.33 -2.83 -11.69
N LEU A 62 11.00 -2.63 -11.81
CA LEU A 62 10.17 -2.13 -10.71
C LEU A 62 10.03 -3.14 -9.57
N VAL A 63 9.92 -4.43 -9.90
CA VAL A 63 9.93 -5.49 -8.87
C VAL A 63 11.30 -5.58 -8.20
N LEU A 64 12.40 -5.45 -8.95
CA LEU A 64 13.75 -5.40 -8.36
C LEU A 64 13.91 -4.17 -7.46
N ALA A 65 13.36 -3.02 -7.83
CA ALA A 65 13.42 -1.80 -7.02
C ALA A 65 12.63 -1.95 -5.69
N GLU A 66 11.48 -2.60 -5.70
CA GLU A 66 10.74 -2.95 -4.49
C GLU A 66 11.56 -3.89 -3.59
N ILE A 67 12.08 -4.97 -4.17
CA ILE A 67 12.87 -5.98 -3.45
C ILE A 67 14.11 -5.34 -2.82
N GLU A 68 14.81 -4.50 -3.55
CA GLU A 68 15.98 -3.76 -3.06
C GLU A 68 15.61 -2.88 -1.86
N PHE A 69 14.47 -2.19 -1.92
CA PHE A 69 13.99 -1.36 -0.81
C PHE A 69 13.63 -2.20 0.41
N ILE A 70 12.92 -3.31 0.24
CA ILE A 70 12.59 -4.25 1.33
C ILE A 70 13.87 -4.79 1.98
N ASP A 71 14.86 -5.20 1.18
CA ASP A 71 16.13 -5.73 1.68
C ASP A 71 16.93 -4.67 2.44
N TYR A 72 16.96 -3.43 1.92
CA TYR A 72 17.53 -2.31 2.63
C TYR A 72 16.86 -2.05 3.98
N LEU A 73 15.53 -2.01 4.03
CA LEU A 73 14.77 -1.81 5.26
C LEU A 73 15.06 -2.91 6.29
N TYR A 74 15.03 -4.17 5.84
CA TYR A 74 15.32 -5.33 6.68
C TYR A 74 16.73 -5.27 7.27
N ASN A 75 17.75 -5.03 6.45
CA ASN A 75 19.15 -4.99 6.85
C ASN A 75 19.47 -3.80 7.78
N ASN A 76 18.62 -2.76 7.79
CA ASN A 76 18.71 -1.61 8.69
C ASN A 76 17.75 -1.71 9.90
N GLY A 77 17.21 -2.91 10.16
CA GLY A 77 16.48 -3.22 11.37
C GLY A 77 15.02 -2.78 11.38
N ALA A 78 14.40 -2.61 10.21
CA ALA A 78 12.95 -2.54 10.13
C ALA A 78 12.34 -3.96 10.06
N ASN A 79 11.17 -4.12 10.66
CA ASN A 79 10.43 -5.39 10.59
C ASN A 79 9.61 -5.42 9.30
N VAL A 80 10.18 -6.02 8.27
CA VAL A 80 9.55 -6.25 6.97
C VAL A 80 9.71 -7.72 6.54
N SER A 81 8.86 -8.21 5.66
CA SER A 81 8.97 -9.56 5.10
C SER A 81 10.26 -9.69 4.28
N ARG A 82 11.23 -10.45 4.82
CA ARG A 82 12.54 -10.62 4.18
C ARG A 82 12.43 -11.35 2.85
N VAL A 83 13.16 -10.87 1.86
CA VAL A 83 13.30 -11.51 0.54
C VAL A 83 14.08 -12.82 0.64
N VAL A 84 13.74 -13.79 -0.21
CA VAL A 84 14.40 -15.10 -0.32
C VAL A 84 14.88 -15.30 -1.74
N THR A 85 16.12 -15.77 -1.89
CA THR A 85 16.67 -16.08 -3.22
C THR A 85 16.14 -17.42 -3.76
N SER A 86 16.06 -17.52 -5.09
CA SER A 86 15.79 -18.77 -5.79
C SER A 86 16.99 -19.74 -5.73
N VAL A 87 16.83 -20.94 -6.26
CA VAL A 87 17.94 -21.91 -6.43
C VAL A 87 19.06 -21.38 -7.33
N ASN A 88 18.78 -20.37 -8.16
CA ASN A 88 19.75 -19.70 -9.01
C ASN A 88 20.50 -18.56 -8.28
N ASN A 89 20.25 -18.37 -6.99
CA ASN A 89 20.81 -17.28 -6.16
C ASN A 89 20.43 -15.87 -6.65
N VAL A 90 19.23 -15.71 -7.21
CA VAL A 90 18.67 -14.40 -7.58
C VAL A 90 17.44 -14.10 -6.73
N VAL A 91 17.20 -12.81 -6.49
CA VAL A 91 16.08 -12.31 -5.64
C VAL A 91 14.74 -12.34 -6.36
N ALA A 92 14.75 -12.39 -7.69
CA ALA A 92 13.55 -12.55 -8.50
C ALA A 92 13.89 -13.32 -9.79
N GLU A 93 12.94 -14.11 -10.25
CA GLU A 93 13.03 -14.89 -11.48
C GLU A 93 12.08 -14.31 -12.53
N LYS A 94 12.55 -14.28 -13.79
CA LYS A 94 11.72 -13.87 -14.93
C LYS A 94 11.28 -15.10 -15.70
N CYS A 95 9.97 -15.26 -15.87
CA CYS A 95 9.38 -16.36 -16.62
C CYS A 95 8.54 -15.82 -17.77
N ASP A 96 9.07 -15.94 -18.99
CA ASP A 96 8.39 -15.49 -20.20
C ASP A 96 7.10 -16.29 -20.44
N THR A 97 6.09 -15.59 -20.92
CA THR A 97 4.81 -16.11 -21.39
C THR A 97 4.68 -15.88 -22.91
N GLU A 98 3.49 -16.09 -23.45
CA GLU A 98 3.20 -15.72 -24.82
C GLU A 98 3.18 -14.19 -25.00
N ASN A 99 3.29 -13.72 -26.27
CA ASN A 99 3.20 -12.31 -26.66
C ASN A 99 4.26 -11.36 -26.07
N SER A 100 5.47 -11.88 -25.77
CA SER A 100 6.56 -11.10 -25.15
C SER A 100 6.24 -10.53 -23.76
N GLU A 101 5.23 -11.05 -23.10
CA GLU A 101 4.90 -10.79 -21.69
C GLU A 101 5.66 -11.79 -20.79
N TYR A 102 5.68 -11.52 -19.49
CA TYR A 102 6.34 -12.38 -18.52
C TYR A 102 5.73 -12.23 -17.14
N PHE A 103 5.98 -13.22 -16.28
CA PHE A 103 5.82 -13.08 -14.84
C PHE A 103 7.18 -12.89 -14.18
N THR A 104 7.24 -11.95 -13.25
CA THR A 104 8.32 -11.85 -12.26
C THR A 104 7.89 -12.62 -11.03
N ILE A 105 8.73 -13.57 -10.59
CA ILE A 105 8.45 -14.43 -9.44
C ILE A 105 9.42 -14.07 -8.33
N ALA A 106 8.91 -13.74 -7.16
CA ALA A 106 9.71 -13.42 -5.98
C ALA A 106 9.17 -14.12 -4.74
N ALA A 107 10.06 -14.52 -3.83
CA ALA A 107 9.70 -15.17 -2.59
C ALA A 107 10.10 -14.33 -1.38
N PHE A 108 9.28 -14.41 -0.33
CA PHE A 108 9.47 -13.69 0.92
C PHE A 108 9.24 -14.62 2.11
N VAL A 109 9.95 -14.41 3.19
CA VAL A 109 9.60 -15.04 4.47
C VAL A 109 8.23 -14.48 4.89
N LYS A 110 7.29 -15.35 5.22
CA LYS A 110 5.98 -14.91 5.71
C LYS A 110 6.13 -14.06 6.97
N ALA A 111 5.44 -12.94 7.01
CA ALA A 111 5.40 -12.05 8.17
C ALA A 111 5.00 -12.80 9.44
N LYS A 112 5.59 -12.42 10.58
CA LYS A 112 5.25 -12.98 11.89
C LYS A 112 4.01 -12.29 12.45
N GLY A 113 3.19 -13.05 13.21
CA GLY A 113 1.96 -12.58 13.81
C GLY A 113 0.74 -12.86 12.96
N ASP A 114 -0.31 -12.11 13.19
CA ASP A 114 -1.60 -12.22 12.51
C ASP A 114 -2.09 -10.84 12.08
N PHE A 115 -3.14 -10.81 11.25
CA PHE A 115 -3.83 -9.56 10.92
C PHE A 115 -4.26 -8.83 12.18
N VAL A 116 -4.13 -7.50 12.14
CA VAL A 116 -4.53 -6.62 13.25
C VAL A 116 -6.02 -6.80 13.55
N LYS A 117 -6.33 -7.17 14.78
CA LYS A 117 -7.70 -7.26 15.27
C LYS A 117 -8.11 -5.92 15.88
N ARG A 118 -9.36 -5.51 15.67
CA ARG A 118 -9.86 -4.23 16.21
C ARG A 118 -9.76 -4.12 17.73
N GLU A 119 -9.86 -5.26 18.43
CA GLU A 119 -9.74 -5.36 19.87
C GLU A 119 -8.32 -5.10 20.39
N SER A 120 -7.32 -5.23 19.52
CA SER A 120 -5.92 -4.97 19.84
C SER A 120 -5.54 -3.49 19.72
N ILE A 121 -6.44 -2.65 19.22
CA ILE A 121 -6.18 -1.23 18.98
C ILE A 121 -6.45 -0.45 20.28
N ASP A 122 -5.37 -0.11 20.97
CA ASP A 122 -5.36 0.72 22.17
C ASP A 122 -4.29 1.83 22.05
N PRO A 123 -4.16 2.74 23.00
CA PRO A 123 -3.14 3.80 22.97
C PRO A 123 -1.71 3.26 22.80
N LYS A 124 -1.37 2.12 23.44
CA LYS A 124 -0.06 1.50 23.28
C LYS A 124 0.15 1.03 21.84
N PHE A 125 -0.84 0.35 21.26
CA PHE A 125 -0.80 -0.07 19.86
C PHE A 125 -0.57 1.11 18.92
N ASN A 126 -1.33 2.20 19.09
CA ASN A 126 -1.23 3.40 18.25
C ASN A 126 0.19 4.00 18.34
N LYS A 127 0.75 4.08 19.56
CA LYS A 127 2.10 4.59 19.79
C LYS A 127 3.17 3.69 19.18
N ASP A 128 3.07 2.38 19.37
CA ASP A 128 3.99 1.40 18.78
C ASP A 128 3.92 1.42 17.25
N PHE A 129 2.71 1.60 16.69
CA PHE A 129 2.50 1.74 15.27
C PHE A 129 3.15 3.02 14.72
N GLY A 130 2.98 4.16 15.41
CA GLY A 130 3.68 5.40 15.08
C GLY A 130 5.19 5.24 15.06
N ARG A 131 5.77 4.56 16.06
CA ARG A 131 7.20 4.26 16.12
C ARG A 131 7.66 3.39 14.95
N ALA A 132 6.88 2.37 14.59
CA ALA A 132 7.19 1.47 13.48
C ALA A 132 7.19 2.21 12.13
N ILE A 133 6.18 3.05 11.85
CA ILE A 133 6.12 3.86 10.64
C ILE A 133 7.21 4.94 10.64
N GLY A 134 7.44 5.59 11.78
CA GLY A 134 8.55 6.55 11.95
C GLY A 134 9.90 5.93 11.60
N LYS A 135 10.12 4.65 11.96
CA LYS A 135 11.34 3.90 11.62
C LYS A 135 11.47 3.66 10.11
N LEU A 136 10.39 3.30 9.41
CA LEU A 136 10.40 3.14 7.95
C LEU A 136 10.78 4.47 7.27
N HIS A 137 10.13 5.57 7.66
CA HIS A 137 10.40 6.90 7.11
C HIS A 137 11.79 7.43 7.47
N LEU A 138 12.32 7.12 8.66
CA LEU A 138 13.70 7.47 9.01
C LEU A 138 14.70 6.78 8.09
N LEU A 139 14.53 5.49 7.88
CA LEU A 139 15.45 4.71 7.06
C LEU A 139 15.46 5.16 5.59
N THR A 140 14.32 5.54 5.04
CA THR A 140 14.27 5.99 3.63
C THR A 140 15.06 7.28 3.38
N LYS A 141 15.34 8.11 4.39
CA LYS A 141 16.13 9.35 4.25
C LYS A 141 17.55 9.09 3.74
N ASP A 142 18.13 7.96 4.11
CA ASP A 142 19.48 7.55 3.71
C ASP A 142 19.51 6.52 2.59
N TYR A 143 18.33 6.10 2.09
CA TYR A 143 18.23 5.10 1.03
C TYR A 143 18.75 5.62 -0.31
N LYS A 144 19.66 4.86 -0.92
CA LYS A 144 20.28 5.17 -2.21
C LYS A 144 20.06 4.00 -3.17
N PRO A 145 19.00 4.00 -3.97
CA PRO A 145 18.64 2.88 -4.82
C PRO A 145 19.59 2.72 -6.00
N VAL A 146 19.81 1.46 -6.38
CA VAL A 146 20.34 1.08 -7.69
C VAL A 146 19.17 1.01 -8.70
N HIS A 147 18.09 0.33 -8.31
CA HIS A 147 16.85 0.27 -9.08
C HIS A 147 15.88 1.32 -8.55
N LYS A 148 15.28 2.12 -9.44
CA LYS A 148 14.46 3.27 -9.03
C LYS A 148 12.98 2.97 -9.12
N ARG A 149 12.26 3.38 -8.09
CA ARG A 149 10.80 3.50 -8.10
C ARG A 149 10.38 4.85 -8.68
N HIS A 150 9.13 4.96 -9.07
CA HIS A 150 8.53 6.20 -9.57
C HIS A 150 8.30 7.21 -8.46
N HIS A 151 8.23 8.49 -8.85
CA HIS A 151 7.50 9.46 -8.06
C HIS A 151 6.00 9.23 -8.23
N TRP A 152 5.23 9.42 -7.15
CA TRP A 152 3.80 9.14 -7.09
C TRP A 152 2.96 9.76 -8.20
N TYR A 153 3.42 10.84 -8.81
CA TYR A 153 2.75 11.57 -9.90
C TYR A 153 3.19 11.12 -11.30
N GLU A 154 4.10 10.18 -11.42
CA GLU A 154 4.57 9.62 -12.70
C GLU A 154 3.67 8.45 -13.14
N GLU A 155 2.95 7.82 -12.22
CA GLU A 155 1.89 6.85 -12.55
C GLU A 155 0.57 7.59 -12.76
N ASP A 156 -0.03 7.42 -13.95
CA ASP A 156 -1.30 8.08 -14.28
C ASP A 156 -2.50 7.26 -13.78
N PHE A 157 -2.76 7.30 -12.46
CA PHE A 157 -3.94 6.66 -11.89
C PHE A 157 -5.26 7.22 -12.43
N LEU A 158 -5.26 8.45 -12.97
CA LEU A 158 -6.44 9.05 -13.59
C LEU A 158 -6.80 8.36 -14.91
N ASP A 159 -5.87 7.67 -15.56
CA ASP A 159 -6.13 6.90 -16.77
C ASP A 159 -7.12 5.76 -16.51
N ILE A 160 -7.03 5.12 -15.34
CA ILE A 160 -8.03 4.14 -14.89
C ILE A 160 -9.42 4.78 -14.86
N GLY A 161 -9.52 5.98 -14.31
CA GLY A 161 -10.78 6.75 -14.27
C GLY A 161 -11.28 7.11 -15.66
N ARG A 162 -10.42 7.64 -16.55
CA ARG A 162 -10.82 7.99 -17.92
C ARG A 162 -11.40 6.82 -18.69
N ARG A 163 -10.90 5.61 -18.45
CA ARG A 163 -11.37 4.39 -19.14
C ARG A 163 -12.61 3.76 -18.54
N ASN A 164 -12.87 3.96 -17.23
CA ASN A 164 -13.85 3.15 -16.52
C ASN A 164 -14.96 3.95 -15.80
N LEU A 165 -14.78 5.27 -15.57
CA LEU A 165 -15.82 6.08 -14.94
C LEU A 165 -17.01 6.31 -15.89
N LYS A 166 -18.20 6.39 -15.30
CA LYS A 166 -19.40 6.82 -16.02
C LYS A 166 -19.36 8.32 -16.28
N GLU A 167 -20.10 8.78 -17.31
CA GLU A 167 -20.14 10.20 -17.71
C GLU A 167 -20.46 11.14 -16.53
N GLU A 168 -21.36 10.73 -15.65
CA GLU A 168 -21.77 11.48 -14.46
C GLU A 168 -20.66 11.70 -13.43
N ASP A 169 -19.60 10.88 -13.45
CA ASP A 169 -18.46 10.92 -12.52
C ASP A 169 -17.17 11.47 -13.17
N MET A 170 -17.19 11.80 -14.46
CA MET A 170 -16.00 12.30 -15.19
C MET A 170 -15.43 13.60 -14.62
N TYR A 171 -16.21 14.40 -13.89
CA TYR A 171 -15.71 15.59 -13.17
C TYR A 171 -14.61 15.26 -12.16
N MET A 172 -14.52 14.01 -11.69
CA MET A 172 -13.47 13.55 -10.75
C MET A 172 -12.09 13.59 -11.40
N ILE A 173 -11.99 13.45 -12.73
CA ILE A 173 -10.73 13.57 -13.46
C ILE A 173 -10.17 15.00 -13.32
N ASP A 174 -11.02 16.02 -13.52
CA ASP A 174 -10.60 17.43 -13.39
C ASP A 174 -10.22 17.76 -11.93
N LYS A 175 -10.94 17.21 -10.95
CA LYS A 175 -10.60 17.35 -9.54
C LYS A 175 -9.23 16.70 -9.25
N GLY A 176 -9.02 15.47 -9.71
CA GLY A 176 -7.75 14.78 -9.57
C GLY A 176 -6.57 15.54 -10.17
N LEU A 177 -6.72 16.06 -11.40
CA LEU A 177 -5.69 16.88 -12.04
C LEU A 177 -5.34 18.12 -11.21
N LYS A 178 -6.34 18.86 -10.71
CA LYS A 178 -6.12 20.03 -9.85
C LYS A 178 -5.40 19.69 -8.56
N LEU A 179 -5.80 18.58 -7.94
CA LEU A 179 -5.20 18.11 -6.69
C LEU A 179 -3.75 17.67 -6.91
N ILE A 180 -3.46 16.91 -7.97
CA ILE A 180 -2.09 16.54 -8.35
C ILE A 180 -1.22 17.79 -8.54
N GLU A 181 -1.70 18.77 -9.32
CA GLU A 181 -0.94 20.00 -9.55
C GLU A 181 -0.75 20.85 -8.29
N LYS A 182 -1.66 20.76 -7.31
CA LYS A 182 -1.51 21.37 -5.99
C LYS A 182 -0.41 20.65 -5.19
N LEU A 183 -0.50 19.32 -5.08
CA LEU A 183 0.41 18.52 -4.29
C LEU A 183 1.84 18.47 -4.85
N LYS A 184 2.01 18.55 -6.18
CA LYS A 184 3.33 18.65 -6.84
C LYS A 184 4.10 19.91 -6.47
N LYS A 185 3.44 20.95 -5.96
CA LYS A 185 4.09 22.19 -5.51
C LYS A 185 4.61 22.13 -4.10
N LEU A 186 4.29 21.07 -3.36
CA LEU A 186 4.79 20.90 -2.00
C LEU A 186 6.31 20.67 -2.00
N PRO A 187 7.01 21.11 -0.95
CA PRO A 187 8.45 20.92 -0.83
C PRO A 187 8.83 19.45 -0.94
N ILE A 188 9.94 19.17 -1.62
CA ILE A 188 10.57 17.84 -1.67
C ILE A 188 11.88 17.98 -0.91
N ASP A 189 11.85 17.62 0.36
CA ASP A 189 13.02 17.58 1.24
C ASP A 189 13.13 16.24 1.96
N VAL A 190 14.30 15.95 2.49
CA VAL A 190 14.61 14.65 3.10
C VAL A 190 13.81 14.36 4.36
N ASP A 191 13.28 15.38 5.03
CA ASP A 191 12.52 15.24 6.27
C ASP A 191 11.01 15.02 6.03
N GLY A 192 10.52 15.34 4.83
CA GLY A 192 9.11 15.21 4.48
C GLY A 192 8.81 14.32 3.28
N TYR A 193 9.83 13.87 2.53
CA TYR A 193 9.65 13.16 1.26
C TYR A 193 10.69 12.06 1.06
N GLY A 194 10.26 10.89 0.62
CA GLY A 194 11.14 9.74 0.36
C GLY A 194 10.39 8.58 -0.28
N LEU A 195 11.08 7.46 -0.44
CA LEU A 195 10.45 6.22 -0.86
C LEU A 195 9.64 5.66 0.31
N ILE A 196 8.33 5.56 0.16
CA ILE A 196 7.39 5.11 1.20
C ILE A 196 6.50 3.97 0.69
N HIS A 197 5.76 3.36 1.60
CA HIS A 197 4.94 2.19 1.30
C HIS A 197 3.75 2.50 0.37
N THR A 198 3.07 3.62 0.57
CA THR A 198 1.89 4.15 -0.14
C THR A 198 0.59 3.35 -0.06
N ASP A 199 0.59 2.17 0.55
CA ASP A 199 -0.61 1.36 0.80
C ASP A 199 -0.62 0.74 2.21
N LEU A 200 -0.32 1.56 3.23
CA LEU A 200 -0.30 1.15 4.63
C LEU A 200 -1.70 0.98 5.20
N HIS A 201 -2.18 -0.25 5.20
CA HIS A 201 -3.42 -0.64 5.87
C HIS A 201 -3.25 -1.98 6.62
N PHE A 202 -4.19 -2.32 7.49
CA PHE A 202 -4.10 -3.53 8.32
C PHE A 202 -4.10 -4.86 7.53
N GLY A 203 -4.33 -4.82 6.22
CA GLY A 203 -4.17 -5.96 5.31
C GLY A 203 -2.72 -6.18 4.85
N ASN A 204 -1.84 -5.17 4.99
CA ASN A 204 -0.45 -5.21 4.56
C ASN A 204 0.54 -5.24 5.72
N MET A 205 0.08 -5.64 6.90
CA MET A 205 0.90 -5.84 8.08
C MET A 205 0.35 -6.92 8.99
N PHE A 206 1.24 -7.60 9.70
CA PHE A 206 0.90 -8.46 10.83
C PHE A 206 1.38 -7.84 12.13
N TYR A 207 0.70 -8.19 13.23
CA TYR A 207 1.05 -7.78 14.58
C TYR A 207 1.11 -9.01 15.49
N ASP A 208 2.19 -9.19 16.23
CA ASP A 208 2.41 -10.33 17.11
C ASP A 208 2.11 -10.05 18.60
N GLY A 209 1.58 -8.84 18.90
CA GLY A 209 1.30 -8.34 20.24
C GLY A 209 2.39 -7.37 20.75
N ASN A 210 3.53 -7.29 20.09
CA ASN A 210 4.63 -6.38 20.42
C ASN A 210 5.13 -5.60 19.21
N ASP A 211 5.35 -6.29 18.08
CA ASP A 211 5.95 -5.72 16.89
C ASP A 211 5.05 -5.88 15.66
N PHE A 212 5.17 -4.92 14.74
CA PHE A 212 4.56 -4.98 13.42
C PHE A 212 5.55 -5.59 12.42
N THR A 213 5.07 -6.42 11.49
CA THR A 213 5.83 -6.83 10.32
C THR A 213 5.09 -6.37 9.07
N PHE A 214 5.70 -5.48 8.29
CA PHE A 214 5.11 -4.93 7.07
C PHE A 214 5.47 -5.77 5.85
N PHE A 215 4.53 -5.84 4.90
CA PHE A 215 4.70 -6.56 3.64
C PHE A 215 3.87 -5.88 2.53
N ASP A 216 4.08 -6.34 1.29
CA ASP A 216 3.40 -5.82 0.09
C ASP A 216 3.76 -4.35 -0.22
N PHE A 217 5.04 -4.14 -0.55
CA PHE A 217 5.59 -2.85 -0.97
C PHE A 217 5.41 -2.60 -2.48
N ASP A 218 4.53 -3.35 -3.15
CA ASP A 218 4.32 -3.30 -4.59
C ASP A 218 3.97 -1.88 -5.09
N ASP A 219 3.23 -1.13 -4.30
CA ASP A 219 2.85 0.26 -4.58
C ASP A 219 3.87 1.30 -4.10
N SER A 220 5.01 0.89 -3.51
CA SER A 220 5.98 1.84 -2.97
C SER A 220 6.40 2.87 -4.02
N ALA A 221 6.39 4.14 -3.65
CA ALA A 221 6.71 5.27 -4.52
C ALA A 221 7.37 6.40 -3.72
N TYR A 222 8.12 7.25 -4.42
CA TYR A 222 8.61 8.49 -3.82
C TYR A 222 7.43 9.43 -3.60
N LYS A 223 7.12 9.72 -2.32
CA LYS A 223 5.97 10.52 -1.91
C LYS A 223 6.21 11.18 -0.56
N HIS A 224 5.35 12.12 -0.18
CA HIS A 224 5.42 12.78 1.12
C HIS A 224 5.04 11.82 2.25
N PHE A 225 5.77 11.84 3.37
CA PHE A 225 5.54 10.94 4.51
C PHE A 225 4.13 11.05 5.09
N ILE A 226 3.54 12.24 5.05
CA ILE A 226 2.15 12.47 5.47
C ILE A 226 1.14 11.64 4.65
N SER A 227 1.50 11.19 3.43
CA SER A 227 0.63 10.32 2.62
C SER A 227 0.41 8.96 3.25
N ASP A 228 1.43 8.32 3.84
CA ASP A 228 1.27 7.05 4.54
C ASP A 228 0.36 7.22 5.77
N ILE A 229 0.52 8.34 6.51
CA ILE A 229 -0.34 8.67 7.65
C ILE A 229 -1.79 8.88 7.19
N ALA A 230 -1.99 9.59 6.06
CA ALA A 230 -3.32 9.77 5.48
C ALA A 230 -3.97 8.44 5.09
N ILE A 231 -3.21 7.51 4.49
CA ILE A 231 -3.70 6.19 4.08
C ILE A 231 -4.12 5.36 5.30
N ILE A 232 -3.33 5.36 6.36
CA ILE A 232 -3.68 4.70 7.63
C ILE A 232 -5.01 5.24 8.17
N ILE A 233 -5.16 6.56 8.27
CA ILE A 233 -6.39 7.22 8.73
C ILE A 233 -7.57 6.87 7.84
N PHE A 234 -7.37 6.90 6.53
CA PHE A 234 -8.40 6.59 5.55
C PHE A 234 -8.98 5.19 5.76
N TYR A 235 -8.14 4.18 5.84
CA TYR A 235 -8.60 2.79 6.01
C TYR A 235 -9.17 2.51 7.40
N GLN A 236 -8.64 3.15 8.43
CA GLN A 236 -9.10 2.95 9.80
C GLN A 236 -10.44 3.61 10.07
N PHE A 237 -10.68 4.79 9.53
CA PHE A 237 -11.84 5.62 9.89
C PHE A 237 -12.79 5.92 8.72
N GLY A 238 -12.40 5.77 7.46
CA GLY A 238 -13.16 6.18 6.28
C GLY A 238 -14.54 5.55 6.18
N LEU A 239 -14.61 4.22 6.09
CA LEU A 239 -15.86 3.46 6.03
C LEU A 239 -16.24 2.80 7.36
N SER A 240 -15.85 3.39 8.46
CA SER A 240 -16.03 2.84 9.81
C SER A 240 -17.49 2.76 10.28
N GLY A 241 -18.38 3.54 9.66
CA GLY A 241 -19.75 3.73 10.12
C GLY A 241 -19.90 4.75 11.24
N PHE A 242 -18.83 5.45 11.62
CA PHE A 242 -18.85 6.56 12.56
C PHE A 242 -19.53 7.79 11.95
N THR A 243 -20.20 8.61 12.80
CA THR A 243 -20.57 9.98 12.43
C THR A 243 -19.32 10.83 12.23
N ASP A 244 -19.44 11.97 11.52
CA ASP A 244 -18.28 12.85 11.31
C ASP A 244 -17.64 13.31 12.62
N SER A 245 -18.44 13.63 13.65
CA SER A 245 -17.92 13.99 14.98
C SER A 245 -17.18 12.84 15.67
N GLN A 246 -17.70 11.61 15.57
CA GLN A 246 -17.02 10.43 16.13
C GLN A 246 -15.73 10.10 15.35
N LYS A 247 -15.75 10.33 14.04
CA LYS A 247 -14.57 10.14 13.20
C LYS A 247 -13.48 11.14 13.60
N GLU A 248 -13.83 12.42 13.76
CA GLU A 248 -12.92 13.43 14.26
C GLU A 248 -12.29 13.03 15.60
N GLU A 249 -13.12 12.79 16.62
CA GLU A 249 -12.66 12.42 17.98
C GLU A 249 -11.69 11.23 17.96
N LYS A 250 -12.07 10.16 17.23
CA LYS A 250 -11.25 8.94 17.15
C LYS A 250 -9.96 9.13 16.35
N THR A 251 -10.02 9.91 15.28
CA THR A 251 -8.82 10.23 14.48
C THR A 251 -7.83 11.04 15.32
N PHE A 252 -8.32 11.93 16.18
CA PHE A 252 -7.46 12.71 17.10
C PHE A 252 -6.79 11.85 18.14
N ALA A 253 -7.58 11.04 18.85
CA ALA A 253 -7.04 10.14 19.84
C ALA A 253 -5.97 9.22 19.21
N PHE A 254 -6.24 8.72 18.01
CA PHE A 254 -5.26 7.95 17.26
C PHE A 254 -3.99 8.76 16.94
N LEU A 255 -4.14 9.96 16.37
CA LEU A 255 -3.01 10.81 15.99
C LEU A 255 -2.17 11.27 17.18
N GLU A 256 -2.78 11.54 18.33
CA GLU A 256 -2.04 11.89 19.55
C GLU A 256 -1.06 10.80 19.93
N ASP A 257 -1.54 9.56 20.08
CA ASP A 257 -0.70 8.41 20.41
C ASP A 257 0.32 8.09 19.30
N PHE A 258 -0.15 8.09 18.03
CA PHE A 258 0.68 7.77 16.87
C PHE A 258 1.84 8.75 16.71
N CYS A 259 1.57 10.06 16.79
CA CYS A 259 2.59 11.09 16.66
C CYS A 259 3.59 11.06 17.83
N GLU A 260 3.15 10.72 19.04
CA GLU A 260 4.04 10.49 20.17
C GLU A 260 5.06 9.40 19.82
N GLY A 261 4.59 8.23 19.37
CA GLY A 261 5.47 7.12 18.98
C GLY A 261 6.35 7.43 17.78
N TYR A 262 5.81 8.07 16.76
CA TYR A 262 6.56 8.47 15.57
C TYR A 262 7.72 9.40 15.93
N SER A 263 7.47 10.40 16.79
CA SER A 263 8.45 11.40 17.20
C SER A 263 9.59 10.85 18.08
N GLU A 264 9.43 9.65 18.64
CA GLU A 264 10.53 8.98 19.37
C GLU A 264 11.67 8.52 18.45
N VAL A 265 11.38 8.31 17.15
CA VAL A 265 12.36 7.73 16.20
C VAL A 265 12.61 8.60 14.97
N ASN A 266 11.67 9.45 14.58
CA ASN A 266 11.81 10.33 13.43
C ASN A 266 11.25 11.72 13.74
N ASN A 267 11.83 12.75 13.12
CA ASN A 267 11.27 14.09 13.22
C ASN A 267 10.06 14.22 12.28
N LEU A 268 8.90 14.56 12.86
CA LEU A 268 7.68 14.86 12.11
C LEU A 268 7.42 16.36 12.20
N ASP A 269 7.55 17.06 11.08
CA ASP A 269 7.12 18.46 11.02
C ASP A 269 5.59 18.51 11.00
N PHE A 270 5.01 19.02 12.09
CA PHE A 270 3.54 19.13 12.23
C PHE A 270 2.89 20.03 11.19
N SER A 271 3.64 20.90 10.50
CA SER A 271 3.10 21.70 9.40
C SER A 271 2.58 20.84 8.23
N TRP A 272 3.07 19.60 8.07
CA TRP A 272 2.57 18.65 7.07
C TRP A 272 1.11 18.26 7.29
N PHE A 273 0.60 18.35 8.52
CA PHE A 273 -0.81 18.07 8.80
C PHE A 273 -1.77 19.07 8.18
N ASP A 274 -1.31 20.28 7.81
CA ASP A 274 -2.10 21.24 7.02
C ASP A 274 -2.48 20.68 5.64
N HIS A 275 -1.74 19.68 5.15
CA HIS A 275 -1.96 19.00 3.88
C HIS A 275 -2.63 17.62 4.02
N LEU A 276 -2.91 17.18 5.24
CA LEU A 276 -3.45 15.82 5.50
C LEU A 276 -4.75 15.55 4.73
N ASN A 277 -5.68 16.52 4.69
CA ASN A 277 -6.92 16.35 3.94
C ASN A 277 -6.70 16.27 2.42
N ASP A 278 -5.69 16.93 1.88
CA ASP A 278 -5.36 16.82 0.45
C ASP A 278 -4.91 15.39 0.09
N PHE A 279 -4.12 14.73 0.96
CA PHE A 279 -3.71 13.35 0.75
C PHE A 279 -4.84 12.34 1.01
N LEU A 280 -5.77 12.65 1.92
CA LEU A 280 -6.99 11.88 2.13
C LEU A 280 -7.90 11.95 0.90
N GLU A 281 -8.13 13.15 0.35
CA GLU A 281 -8.90 13.35 -0.89
C GLU A 281 -8.24 12.62 -2.08
N LEU A 282 -6.91 12.67 -2.18
CA LEU A 282 -6.17 11.92 -3.20
C LEU A 282 -6.45 10.41 -3.07
N ARG A 283 -6.46 9.87 -1.85
CA ARG A 283 -6.76 8.45 -1.62
C ARG A 283 -8.21 8.09 -1.96
N GLU A 284 -9.17 8.96 -1.63
CA GLU A 284 -10.57 8.80 -2.03
C GLU A 284 -10.71 8.68 -3.54
N LEU A 285 -10.09 9.60 -4.29
CA LEU A 285 -10.11 9.60 -5.76
C LEU A 285 -9.45 8.37 -6.36
N ILE A 286 -8.25 8.00 -5.89
CA ILE A 286 -7.53 6.82 -6.38
C ILE A 286 -8.40 5.57 -6.20
N LEU A 287 -8.93 5.34 -4.99
CA LEU A 287 -9.74 4.14 -4.74
C LEU A 287 -11.07 4.15 -5.48
N TYR A 288 -11.69 5.32 -5.67
CA TYR A 288 -12.89 5.42 -6.48
C TYR A 288 -12.64 4.94 -7.92
N MET A 289 -11.51 5.34 -8.50
CA MET A 289 -11.09 4.92 -9.84
C MET A 289 -10.69 3.44 -9.90
N VAL A 290 -9.94 2.96 -8.91
CA VAL A 290 -9.52 1.56 -8.80
C VAL A 290 -10.73 0.61 -8.70
N ILE A 291 -11.74 0.96 -7.90
CA ILE A 291 -12.98 0.17 -7.79
C ILE A 291 -13.69 0.06 -9.14
N HIS A 292 -13.76 1.17 -9.90
CA HIS A 292 -14.37 1.15 -11.24
C HIS A 292 -13.49 0.37 -12.24
N GLY A 293 -12.17 0.50 -12.16
CA GLY A 293 -11.23 -0.25 -12.99
C GLY A 293 -11.21 -1.75 -12.73
N ALA A 294 -11.54 -2.17 -11.51
CA ALA A 294 -11.65 -3.59 -11.15
C ALA A 294 -12.88 -4.29 -11.75
N GLY A 295 -13.81 -3.52 -12.36
CA GLY A 295 -14.94 -4.02 -13.12
C GLY A 295 -16.21 -4.28 -12.31
N GLU A 296 -17.24 -4.75 -13.00
CA GLU A 296 -18.62 -4.89 -12.51
C GLU A 296 -18.74 -5.75 -11.23
N GLU A 297 -17.91 -6.76 -11.08
CA GLU A 297 -17.91 -7.63 -9.89
C GLU A 297 -17.54 -6.81 -8.64
N MET A 298 -16.48 -5.99 -8.71
CA MET A 298 -16.06 -5.12 -7.62
C MET A 298 -17.07 -4.00 -7.36
N ILE A 299 -17.56 -3.33 -8.40
CA ILE A 299 -18.56 -2.27 -8.30
C ILE A 299 -19.83 -2.80 -7.58
N ASN A 300 -20.26 -4.02 -7.92
CA ASN A 300 -21.46 -4.64 -7.37
C ASN A 300 -21.25 -5.37 -6.05
N SER A 301 -19.99 -5.49 -5.58
CA SER A 301 -19.70 -6.06 -4.25
C SER A 301 -20.31 -5.19 -3.13
N SER A 302 -20.47 -5.76 -1.95
CA SER A 302 -20.93 -5.00 -0.77
C SER A 302 -20.00 -3.84 -0.40
N TYR A 303 -18.69 -4.05 -0.60
CA TYR A 303 -17.68 -3.02 -0.36
C TYR A 303 -17.75 -1.92 -1.42
N GLY A 304 -17.73 -2.29 -2.71
CA GLY A 304 -17.74 -1.32 -3.82
C GLY A 304 -19.00 -0.44 -3.81
N LYS A 305 -20.20 -1.02 -3.64
CA LYS A 305 -21.43 -0.25 -3.50
C LYS A 305 -21.38 0.74 -2.36
N ARG A 306 -21.00 0.27 -1.16
CA ARG A 306 -20.90 1.13 0.02
C ARG A 306 -19.88 2.25 -0.16
N PHE A 307 -18.74 1.95 -0.81
CA PHE A 307 -17.71 2.93 -1.10
C PHE A 307 -18.22 4.00 -2.07
N ILE A 308 -18.77 3.59 -3.21
CA ILE A 308 -19.27 4.49 -4.24
C ILE A 308 -20.38 5.39 -3.69
N GLU A 309 -21.39 4.81 -3.00
CA GLU A 309 -22.49 5.55 -2.39
C GLU A 309 -21.98 6.59 -1.36
N PHE A 310 -20.99 6.23 -0.55
CA PHE A 310 -20.49 7.12 0.50
C PHE A 310 -19.60 8.24 -0.06
N TYR A 311 -18.68 7.92 -0.99
CA TYR A 311 -17.67 8.89 -1.43
C TYR A 311 -18.09 9.73 -2.63
N ARG A 312 -19.01 9.27 -3.49
CA ARG A 312 -19.44 10.05 -4.68
C ARG A 312 -19.88 11.48 -4.31
N ASP A 313 -20.80 11.62 -3.37
CA ASP A 313 -21.33 12.92 -2.97
C ASP A 313 -20.31 13.74 -2.17
N ARG A 314 -19.47 13.10 -1.38
CA ARG A 314 -18.39 13.76 -0.63
C ARG A 314 -17.37 14.38 -1.59
N ILE A 315 -16.87 13.60 -2.54
CA ILE A 315 -15.95 14.07 -3.59
C ILE A 315 -16.60 15.19 -4.41
N LYS A 316 -17.87 15.04 -4.78
CA LYS A 316 -18.59 16.04 -5.59
C LYS A 316 -18.68 17.39 -4.90
N ASN A 317 -18.94 17.40 -3.61
CA ASN A 317 -19.22 18.59 -2.82
C ASN A 317 -18.01 19.08 -2.01
N ASP A 318 -16.80 18.59 -2.27
CA ASP A 318 -15.55 18.95 -1.56
C ASP A 318 -15.70 18.81 -0.03
N VAL A 319 -16.35 17.72 0.43
CA VAL A 319 -16.54 17.47 1.85
C VAL A 319 -15.25 16.91 2.42
N PRO A 320 -14.54 17.63 3.32
CA PRO A 320 -13.28 17.15 3.87
C PRO A 320 -13.47 15.86 4.67
N PHE A 321 -12.43 15.04 4.75
CA PHE A 321 -12.48 13.78 5.50
C PHE A 321 -12.79 14.05 6.98
N PHE A 322 -12.16 15.07 7.56
CA PHE A 322 -12.47 15.62 8.89
C PHE A 322 -11.96 17.06 9.03
N ASP A 323 -12.45 17.80 10.03
CA ASP A 323 -12.00 19.16 10.31
C ASP A 323 -10.71 19.12 11.15
N TYR A 324 -9.58 19.02 10.47
CA TYR A 324 -8.26 18.98 11.09
C TYR A 324 -7.96 20.22 11.95
N LYS A 325 -8.37 21.44 11.52
CA LYS A 325 -8.09 22.68 12.26
C LYS A 325 -8.80 22.74 13.60
N LYS A 326 -10.04 22.29 13.63
CA LYS A 326 -10.81 22.18 14.85
C LYS A 326 -10.17 21.22 15.85
N ALA A 327 -9.52 20.26 15.39
CA ALA A 327 -8.93 19.14 16.04
C ALA A 327 -7.67 19.43 16.81
N ILE A 328 -6.72 20.12 16.23
CA ILE A 328 -5.49 20.52 16.92
C ILE A 328 -5.69 21.78 17.79
N GLY A 329 -6.96 22.21 18.00
CA GLY A 329 -7.29 23.34 18.87
C GLY A 329 -6.81 24.71 18.34
N VAL A 330 -6.47 24.82 17.07
CA VAL A 330 -6.20 26.11 16.42
C VAL A 330 -7.54 26.79 16.18
N LYS A 331 -7.83 27.81 16.99
CA LYS A 331 -8.98 28.71 16.80
C LYS A 331 -8.77 29.68 15.64
#